data_d40e0b1deca070ad2ff99450f6b1f06a
#
_entry.id   d40e0b1deca070ad2ff99450f6b1f06a
#
_cell.length_a   1.000
_cell.length_b   1.000
_cell.length_c   1.000
_cell.angle_alpha   90.00
_cell.angle_beta   90.00
_cell.angle_gamma   90.00
#
_symmetry.space_group_name_H-M   'P 1'
#
loop_
_entity.id
_entity.type
_entity.pdbx_description
1 polymer ?
#
loop_
_entity_poly.entity_id
_entity_poly.type
_entity_poly.pdbx_seq_one_letter_code
_entity_poly.pdbx_strand_id
1 'polypeptide(L)'
;MRRLSCSSLRVSAMSSIGRLSLKRISVIQSGKAMASHARGDGGIPPRDESKRGLKRVMTLGGAYGTRNYTVKDLRDQKGKRVLAETLPFSPEEAAAAEAAGIDTMKVRFDPKQPELAAAIRKAAPHTFMSFSVALVAAASETEAVRLAYQAMELGADGIMCQWSPKFVAAAAEAGVPVQGHAGLVPRKSTWTGGLRAVGKTIDEALWIYREVKRLEEAGAWAVEVEVIPAALLAEITKRTSLLTSSIGAGGGGDIQFLFAEDILGNNGPPYPRHSKQYRNMFKLRQEMQAERIAGF
;
A
#
# COMPACT_ATOMS: atom_id res chain seq x y z
N MET A 1 -8.53 20.07 -57.53
CA MET A 1 -9.43 19.04 -58.10
C MET A 1 -8.86 17.68 -57.88
N ARG A 2 -9.44 16.90 -57.02
CA ARG A 2 -9.87 15.48 -57.11
C ARG A 2 -10.30 15.04 -55.73
N ARG A 3 -11.60 14.81 -55.58
CA ARG A 3 -12.24 14.13 -54.46
C ARG A 3 -11.93 12.64 -54.59
N LEU A 4 -11.69 11.95 -53.50
CA LEU A 4 -11.87 10.52 -53.39
C LEU A 4 -12.67 10.20 -52.15
N SER A 5 -13.62 9.33 -52.36
CA SER A 5 -14.80 9.00 -51.64
C SER A 5 -14.59 8.18 -50.36
N CYS A 6 -15.53 8.40 -49.47
CA CYS A 6 -15.83 7.62 -48.27
C CYS A 6 -16.26 6.20 -48.65
N SER A 7 -15.69 5.18 -48.00
CA SER A 7 -16.28 3.85 -47.94
C SER A 7 -16.44 3.43 -46.50
N SER A 8 -17.69 3.24 -46.12
CA SER A 8 -18.23 2.77 -44.86
C SER A 8 -17.81 1.33 -44.54
N LEU A 9 -17.22 1.11 -43.37
CA LEU A 9 -17.15 -0.22 -42.76
C LEU A 9 -18.03 -0.21 -41.51
N ARG A 10 -19.15 -0.92 -41.62
CA ARG A 10 -20.01 -1.31 -40.50
C ARG A 10 -19.27 -2.35 -39.68
N VAL A 11 -19.05 -2.08 -38.40
CA VAL A 11 -18.68 -3.10 -37.43
C VAL A 11 -19.92 -3.44 -36.60
N SER A 12 -20.33 -4.68 -36.74
CA SER A 12 -21.42 -5.33 -36.04
C SER A 12 -21.10 -5.40 -34.53
N ALA A 13 -22.01 -4.89 -33.71
CA ALA A 13 -21.95 -5.03 -32.27
C ALA A 13 -22.39 -6.44 -31.89
N MET A 14 -21.51 -7.22 -31.28
CA MET A 14 -21.90 -8.41 -30.51
C MET A 14 -21.97 -8.06 -29.05
N SER A 15 -23.18 -8.03 -28.53
CA SER A 15 -23.53 -7.96 -27.12
C SER A 15 -23.23 -9.27 -26.43
N SER A 16 -22.42 -9.22 -25.37
CA SER A 16 -22.48 -10.20 -24.28
C SER A 16 -22.09 -9.53 -22.96
N ILE A 17 -23.08 -8.84 -22.38
CA ILE A 17 -23.00 -8.38 -21.01
C ILE A 17 -23.42 -9.58 -20.14
N GLY A 18 -22.43 -10.26 -19.58
CA GLY A 18 -22.66 -11.26 -18.55
C GLY A 18 -23.26 -10.62 -17.30
N ARG A 19 -24.38 -11.13 -16.85
CA ARG A 19 -25.10 -10.72 -15.65
C ARG A 19 -24.21 -10.93 -14.42
N LEU A 20 -23.70 -9.85 -13.86
CA LEU A 20 -23.18 -9.84 -12.48
C LEU A 20 -24.36 -9.96 -11.52
N SER A 21 -24.45 -11.11 -10.85
CA SER A 21 -25.41 -11.37 -9.79
C SER A 21 -25.05 -10.50 -8.58
N LEU A 22 -25.87 -9.49 -8.33
CA LEU A 22 -25.86 -8.72 -7.09
C LEU A 22 -26.35 -9.62 -5.95
N LYS A 23 -25.45 -10.31 -5.28
CA LYS A 23 -25.76 -10.92 -3.98
C LYS A 23 -25.92 -9.82 -2.94
N ARG A 24 -27.06 -9.87 -2.25
CA ARG A 24 -27.49 -8.95 -1.20
C ARG A 24 -26.38 -8.65 -0.21
N ILE A 25 -26.09 -7.36 -0.02
CA ILE A 25 -25.33 -6.85 1.13
C ILE A 25 -26.27 -6.94 2.33
N SER A 26 -26.11 -7.95 3.17
CA SER A 26 -26.74 -7.97 4.47
C SER A 26 -25.94 -7.06 5.40
N VAL A 27 -26.58 -6.02 5.87
CA VAL A 27 -26.09 -5.15 6.94
C VAL A 27 -25.97 -6.01 8.19
N ILE A 28 -24.77 -6.35 8.60
CA ILE A 28 -24.49 -7.01 9.86
C ILE A 28 -24.57 -5.97 10.96
N GLN A 29 -25.63 -6.05 11.77
CA GLN A 29 -25.74 -5.32 13.02
C GLN A 29 -24.58 -5.70 13.94
N SER A 30 -23.87 -4.67 14.41
CA SER A 30 -22.73 -4.80 15.31
C SER A 30 -23.15 -5.27 16.68
N GLY A 31 -22.91 -6.54 16.97
CA GLY A 31 -22.83 -7.02 18.34
C GLY A 31 -21.50 -6.60 18.96
N LYS A 32 -21.56 -5.96 20.12
CA LYS A 32 -20.42 -5.56 20.94
C LYS A 32 -19.54 -6.77 21.25
N ALA A 33 -18.28 -6.72 20.83
CA ALA A 33 -17.21 -7.46 21.48
C ALA A 33 -16.08 -6.48 21.79
N MET A 34 -16.06 -5.98 23.01
CA MET A 34 -14.85 -5.38 23.58
C MET A 34 -13.76 -6.44 23.58
N ALA A 35 -12.62 -6.13 22.97
CA ALA A 35 -11.43 -6.94 23.12
C ALA A 35 -10.97 -6.86 24.57
N SER A 36 -11.34 -7.84 25.38
CA SER A 36 -10.73 -8.04 26.67
C SER A 36 -9.30 -8.47 26.45
N HIS A 37 -8.34 -7.78 27.07
CA HIS A 37 -6.99 -8.24 27.27
C HIS A 37 -7.04 -9.41 28.28
N ALA A 38 -7.50 -10.55 27.83
CA ALA A 38 -7.42 -11.78 28.59
C ALA A 38 -5.98 -12.31 28.47
N ARG A 39 -5.17 -12.05 29.49
CA ARG A 39 -4.08 -12.96 29.86
C ARG A 39 -4.75 -14.25 30.33
N GLY A 40 -4.99 -15.15 29.42
CA GLY A 40 -5.58 -16.45 29.69
C GLY A 40 -4.96 -17.48 28.78
N ASP A 41 -4.39 -18.50 29.39
CA ASP A 41 -4.19 -19.84 28.88
C ASP A 41 -4.32 -19.98 27.35
N GLY A 42 -3.22 -20.03 26.68
CA GLY A 42 -2.96 -19.98 25.23
C GLY A 42 -3.74 -20.94 24.33
N GLY A 43 -5.05 -21.01 24.49
CA GLY A 43 -5.93 -21.73 23.58
C GLY A 43 -5.98 -21.04 22.21
N ILE A 44 -5.48 -21.74 21.19
CA ILE A 44 -5.60 -21.28 19.81
C ILE A 44 -7.10 -21.26 19.46
N PRO A 45 -7.69 -20.09 19.10
CA PRO A 45 -9.11 -20.00 18.78
C PRO A 45 -9.50 -20.96 17.64
N PRO A 46 -10.73 -21.54 17.64
CA PRO A 46 -11.17 -22.48 16.61
C PRO A 46 -11.11 -21.85 15.21
N ARG A 47 -10.94 -22.71 14.20
CA ARG A 47 -10.90 -22.28 12.79
C ARG A 47 -12.28 -21.81 12.35
N ASP A 48 -12.37 -20.57 11.90
CA ASP A 48 -13.58 -20.02 11.31
C ASP A 48 -13.61 -20.37 9.80
N GLU A 49 -14.54 -21.22 9.41
CA GLU A 49 -14.65 -21.70 8.03
C GLU A 49 -15.10 -20.62 7.03
N SER A 50 -15.74 -19.54 7.51
CA SER A 50 -16.13 -18.40 6.65
C SER A 50 -14.90 -17.65 6.11
N LYS A 51 -13.73 -17.90 6.68
CA LYS A 51 -12.45 -17.27 6.34
C LYS A 51 -11.54 -18.19 5.51
N ARG A 52 -12.11 -19.02 4.66
CA ARG A 52 -11.35 -19.87 3.74
C ARG A 52 -10.37 -19.05 2.91
N GLY A 53 -9.12 -19.48 2.86
CA GLY A 53 -8.03 -18.80 2.15
C GLY A 53 -7.27 -17.77 2.98
N LEU A 54 -7.80 -17.33 4.14
CA LEU A 54 -7.08 -16.45 5.04
C LEU A 54 -6.09 -17.21 5.92
N LYS A 55 -4.95 -16.59 6.20
CA LYS A 55 -3.91 -17.15 7.09
C LYS A 55 -4.20 -16.75 8.53
N ARG A 56 -4.23 -17.73 9.44
CA ARG A 56 -4.26 -17.42 10.88
C ARG A 56 -2.87 -16.97 11.31
N VAL A 57 -2.82 -15.86 11.99
CA VAL A 57 -1.58 -15.27 12.52
C VAL A 57 -1.75 -14.89 13.97
N MET A 58 -0.66 -14.94 14.72
CA MET A 58 -0.50 -14.14 15.93
C MET A 58 0.33 -12.93 15.51
N THR A 59 -0.21 -11.73 15.67
CA THR A 59 0.53 -10.50 15.36
C THR A 59 1.69 -10.34 16.33
N LEU A 60 2.69 -9.56 15.96
CA LEU A 60 3.81 -9.27 16.86
C LEU A 60 3.35 -8.60 18.18
N GLY A 61 2.23 -7.85 18.14
CA GLY A 61 1.57 -7.30 19.34
C GLY A 61 0.80 -8.34 20.18
N GLY A 62 0.83 -9.64 19.82
CA GLY A 62 0.24 -10.74 20.60
C GLY A 62 -1.25 -10.99 20.33
N ALA A 63 -1.89 -10.27 19.42
CA ALA A 63 -3.29 -10.51 19.07
C ALA A 63 -3.44 -11.60 18.00
N TYR A 64 -4.45 -12.46 18.15
CA TYR A 64 -4.84 -13.40 17.08
C TYR A 64 -5.64 -12.68 16.00
N GLY A 65 -5.33 -12.99 14.74
CA GLY A 65 -6.02 -12.46 13.57
C GLY A 65 -5.96 -13.39 12.37
N THR A 66 -6.56 -12.94 11.30
CA THR A 66 -6.47 -13.59 9.98
C THR A 66 -5.98 -12.57 8.97
N ARG A 67 -5.15 -13.01 8.01
CA ARG A 67 -4.58 -12.17 6.95
C ARG A 67 -4.71 -12.84 5.59
N ASN A 68 -4.90 -12.06 4.55
CA ASN A 68 -4.82 -12.52 3.17
C ASN A 68 -3.41 -13.00 2.82
N TYR A 69 -2.38 -12.29 3.28
CA TYR A 69 -0.97 -12.62 3.11
C TYR A 69 -0.19 -12.50 4.41
N THR A 70 0.88 -13.28 4.52
CA THR A 70 2.01 -13.06 5.42
C THR A 70 3.20 -12.54 4.62
N VAL A 71 4.27 -12.07 5.28
CA VAL A 71 5.52 -11.69 4.61
C VAL A 71 6.06 -12.82 3.74
N LYS A 72 5.95 -14.07 4.23
CA LYS A 72 6.36 -15.25 3.45
C LYS A 72 5.53 -15.39 2.17
N ASP A 73 4.21 -15.31 2.28
CA ASP A 73 3.32 -15.42 1.12
C ASP A 73 3.60 -14.32 0.10
N LEU A 74 3.85 -13.09 0.55
CA LEU A 74 4.22 -11.97 -0.33
C LEU A 74 5.55 -12.23 -1.04
N ARG A 75 6.59 -12.66 -0.31
CA ARG A 75 7.89 -13.01 -0.91
C ARG A 75 7.77 -14.13 -1.95
N ASP A 76 6.90 -15.10 -1.71
CA ASP A 76 6.65 -16.20 -2.64
C ASP A 76 5.98 -15.74 -3.97
N GLN A 77 5.43 -14.50 -4.04
CA GLN A 77 4.89 -13.91 -5.27
C GLN A 77 5.96 -13.27 -6.16
N LYS A 78 7.18 -13.04 -5.66
CA LYS A 78 8.24 -12.40 -6.44
C LYS A 78 8.46 -13.09 -7.78
N GLY A 79 8.37 -12.31 -8.85
CA GLY A 79 8.52 -12.81 -10.22
C GLY A 79 7.36 -13.68 -10.74
N LYS A 80 6.30 -13.90 -9.96
CA LYS A 80 5.14 -14.71 -10.38
C LYS A 80 3.95 -13.86 -10.78
N ARG A 81 3.64 -12.85 -9.99
CA ARG A 81 2.60 -11.86 -10.31
C ARG A 81 2.92 -10.51 -9.68
N VAL A 82 2.39 -9.45 -10.28
CA VAL A 82 2.45 -8.11 -9.71
C VAL A 82 1.31 -7.95 -8.70
N LEU A 83 1.65 -7.47 -7.51
CA LEU A 83 0.70 -7.20 -6.43
C LEU A 83 0.21 -5.76 -6.52
N ALA A 84 -1.03 -5.52 -6.09
CA ALA A 84 -1.62 -4.19 -5.98
C ALA A 84 -1.56 -3.69 -4.53
N GLU A 85 -1.03 -2.49 -4.34
CA GLU A 85 -0.93 -1.83 -3.03
C GLU A 85 -1.59 -0.46 -3.08
N THR A 86 -2.29 -0.08 -2.01
CA THR A 86 -2.86 1.27 -1.88
C THR A 86 -2.62 1.85 -0.49
N LEU A 87 -2.75 3.17 -0.37
CA LEU A 87 -2.74 3.88 0.90
C LEU A 87 -4.10 4.58 1.07
N PRO A 88 -5.02 4.01 1.89
CA PRO A 88 -6.28 4.66 2.23
C PRO A 88 -6.07 5.80 3.23
N PHE A 89 -6.92 6.82 3.13
CA PHE A 89 -6.93 7.98 4.04
C PHE A 89 -8.08 7.93 5.03
N SER A 90 -8.99 6.97 4.88
CA SER A 90 -10.11 6.77 5.79
C SER A 90 -10.42 5.29 5.99
N PRO A 91 -11.15 4.94 7.08
CA PRO A 91 -11.64 3.59 7.30
C PRO A 91 -12.54 3.07 6.17
N GLU A 92 -13.34 3.96 5.57
CA GLU A 92 -14.25 3.61 4.46
C GLU A 92 -13.48 3.22 3.20
N GLU A 93 -12.41 3.97 2.87
CA GLU A 93 -11.52 3.64 1.76
C GLU A 93 -10.82 2.30 1.98
N ALA A 94 -10.37 2.03 3.22
CA ALA A 94 -9.74 0.77 3.58
C ALA A 94 -10.70 -0.41 3.46
N ALA A 95 -11.93 -0.27 3.98
CA ALA A 95 -12.97 -1.28 3.87
C ALA A 95 -13.32 -1.57 2.40
N ALA A 96 -13.44 -0.54 1.59
CA ALA A 96 -13.71 -0.68 0.16
C ALA A 96 -12.57 -1.38 -0.59
N ALA A 97 -11.31 -1.05 -0.27
CA ALA A 97 -10.15 -1.68 -0.85
C ALA A 97 -10.04 -3.17 -0.45
N GLU A 98 -10.28 -3.52 0.82
CA GLU A 98 -10.32 -4.91 1.27
C GLU A 98 -11.43 -5.70 0.57
N ALA A 99 -12.62 -5.13 0.48
CA ALA A 99 -13.76 -5.75 -0.22
C ALA A 99 -13.50 -5.96 -1.73
N ALA A 100 -12.71 -5.08 -2.33
CA ALA A 100 -12.27 -5.19 -3.73
C ALA A 100 -11.12 -6.21 -3.92
N GLY A 101 -10.53 -6.74 -2.85
CA GLY A 101 -9.46 -7.74 -2.92
C GLY A 101 -8.07 -7.15 -3.13
N ILE A 102 -7.80 -5.93 -2.64
CA ILE A 102 -6.44 -5.36 -2.66
C ILE A 102 -5.45 -6.29 -1.97
N ASP A 103 -4.25 -6.40 -2.49
CA ASP A 103 -3.26 -7.33 -1.94
C ASP A 103 -2.65 -6.82 -0.64
N THR A 104 -2.22 -5.56 -0.61
CA THR A 104 -1.60 -4.93 0.57
C THR A 104 -2.04 -3.48 0.71
N MET A 105 -1.91 -2.94 1.92
CA MET A 105 -2.13 -1.53 2.20
C MET A 105 -0.95 -0.93 2.97
N LYS A 106 -0.66 0.34 2.68
CA LYS A 106 0.11 1.20 3.57
C LYS A 106 -0.86 2.04 4.39
N VAL A 107 -0.52 2.30 5.63
CA VAL A 107 -1.33 3.13 6.53
C VAL A 107 -0.42 4.17 7.16
N ARG A 108 -0.77 5.45 7.07
CA ARG A 108 -0.04 6.51 7.78
C ARG A 108 -0.15 6.29 9.28
N PHE A 109 0.99 6.27 9.97
CA PHE A 109 1.04 6.09 11.41
C PHE A 109 1.75 7.28 12.07
N ASP A 110 1.00 7.97 12.90
CA ASP A 110 1.51 8.98 13.83
C ASP A 110 1.30 8.46 15.26
N PRO A 111 2.39 8.22 16.03
CA PRO A 111 2.28 7.74 17.41
C PRO A 111 1.57 8.72 18.36
N LYS A 112 1.45 10.00 17.96
CA LYS A 112 0.71 11.02 18.72
C LYS A 112 -0.78 11.05 18.41
N GLN A 113 -1.18 10.43 17.29
CA GLN A 113 -2.57 10.37 16.81
C GLN A 113 -2.82 8.97 16.20
N PRO A 114 -2.75 7.89 17.02
CA PRO A 114 -2.83 6.52 16.54
C PRO A 114 -4.24 6.09 16.11
N GLU A 115 -5.26 6.89 16.43
CA GLU A 115 -6.67 6.52 16.30
C GLU A 115 -7.06 6.25 14.85
N LEU A 116 -6.53 7.04 13.90
CA LEU A 116 -6.81 6.84 12.48
C LEU A 116 -6.24 5.50 11.98
N ALA A 117 -5.00 5.19 12.31
CA ALA A 117 -4.37 3.93 11.92
C ALA A 117 -5.11 2.72 12.52
N ALA A 118 -5.51 2.82 13.79
CA ALA A 118 -6.31 1.80 14.46
C ALA A 118 -7.69 1.62 13.80
N ALA A 119 -8.35 2.72 13.43
CA ALA A 119 -9.65 2.69 12.76
C ALA A 119 -9.55 2.07 11.35
N ILE A 120 -8.52 2.39 10.57
CA ILE A 120 -8.23 1.79 9.26
C ILE A 120 -7.98 0.29 9.42
N ARG A 121 -7.14 -0.13 10.38
CA ARG A 121 -6.90 -1.57 10.67
C ARG A 121 -8.19 -2.30 11.02
N LYS A 122 -9.05 -1.68 11.82
CA LYS A 122 -10.35 -2.24 12.22
C LYS A 122 -11.30 -2.40 11.04
N ALA A 123 -11.28 -1.44 10.10
CA ALA A 123 -12.14 -1.44 8.92
C ALA A 123 -11.73 -2.47 7.85
N ALA A 124 -10.44 -2.80 7.78
CA ALA A 124 -9.90 -3.81 6.87
C ALA A 124 -9.06 -4.85 7.67
N PRO A 125 -9.73 -5.75 8.44
CA PRO A 125 -9.06 -6.62 9.40
C PRO A 125 -8.20 -7.73 8.78
N HIS A 126 -8.37 -8.03 7.51
CA HIS A 126 -7.74 -9.18 6.86
C HIS A 126 -6.63 -8.83 5.87
N THR A 127 -6.56 -7.59 5.41
CA THR A 127 -5.52 -7.17 4.47
C THR A 127 -4.18 -6.99 5.18
N PHE A 128 -3.09 -7.45 4.56
CA PHE A 128 -1.73 -7.16 5.02
C PHE A 128 -1.48 -5.65 5.02
N MET A 129 -1.04 -5.10 6.15
CA MET A 129 -0.82 -3.66 6.31
C MET A 129 0.59 -3.34 6.82
N SER A 130 1.31 -2.47 6.09
CA SER A 130 2.52 -1.83 6.56
C SER A 130 2.20 -0.43 7.09
N PHE A 131 2.49 -0.16 8.36
CA PHE A 131 2.29 1.19 8.91
C PHE A 131 3.49 2.08 8.56
N SER A 132 3.21 3.19 7.86
CA SER A 132 4.21 4.15 7.40
C SER A 132 4.58 5.11 8.51
N VAL A 133 5.82 5.04 8.98
CA VAL A 133 6.36 5.89 10.04
C VAL A 133 7.15 7.06 9.46
N ALA A 134 7.01 8.24 10.07
CA ALA A 134 7.70 9.42 9.60
C ALA A 134 9.23 9.30 9.78
N LEU A 135 10.01 9.86 8.82
CA LEU A 135 11.48 9.86 8.87
C LEU A 135 12.03 10.41 10.18
N VAL A 136 11.44 11.49 10.69
CA VAL A 136 11.91 12.20 11.89
C VAL A 136 11.29 11.71 13.20
N ALA A 137 10.51 10.63 13.14
CA ALA A 137 9.84 10.09 14.33
C ALA A 137 10.78 9.29 15.24
N ALA A 138 11.96 8.91 14.73
CA ALA A 138 13.00 8.23 15.51
C ALA A 138 14.36 8.89 15.23
N ALA A 139 15.12 9.16 16.30
CA ALA A 139 16.46 9.73 16.26
C ALA A 139 17.54 8.73 16.69
N SER A 140 17.15 7.53 17.11
CA SER A 140 18.04 6.45 17.53
C SER A 140 17.46 5.08 17.17
N GLU A 141 18.29 4.04 17.21
CA GLU A 141 17.88 2.65 16.98
C GLU A 141 16.83 2.21 18.02
N THR A 142 17.02 2.57 19.27
CA THR A 142 16.09 2.26 20.37
C THR A 142 14.72 2.90 20.13
N GLU A 143 14.70 4.17 19.69
CA GLU A 143 13.44 4.85 19.35
C GLU A 143 12.79 4.23 18.11
N ALA A 144 13.58 3.84 17.11
CA ALA A 144 13.07 3.17 15.91
C ALA A 144 12.38 1.84 16.27
N VAL A 145 12.99 1.01 17.10
CA VAL A 145 12.41 -0.24 17.60
C VAL A 145 11.14 0.02 18.42
N ARG A 146 11.19 0.99 19.34
CA ARG A 146 10.02 1.35 20.15
C ARG A 146 8.83 1.79 19.30
N LEU A 147 9.08 2.66 18.32
CA LEU A 147 8.05 3.14 17.39
C LEU A 147 7.49 2.00 16.53
N ALA A 148 8.37 1.11 16.06
CA ALA A 148 7.95 -0.07 15.33
C ALA A 148 7.04 -0.97 16.17
N TYR A 149 7.38 -1.22 17.44
CA TYR A 149 6.52 -2.00 18.34
C TYR A 149 5.17 -1.34 18.60
N GLN A 150 5.12 -0.02 18.77
CA GLN A 150 3.84 0.70 18.88
C GLN A 150 2.94 0.47 17.65
N ALA A 151 3.51 0.48 16.45
CA ALA A 151 2.76 0.14 15.24
C ALA A 151 2.27 -1.31 15.25
N MET A 152 3.10 -2.27 15.70
CA MET A 152 2.73 -3.68 15.79
C MET A 152 1.61 -3.93 16.82
N GLU A 153 1.63 -3.23 17.95
CA GLU A 153 0.57 -3.30 18.99
C GLU A 153 -0.79 -2.85 18.45
N LEU A 154 -0.80 -1.90 17.50
CA LEU A 154 -2.02 -1.45 16.81
C LEU A 154 -2.46 -2.39 15.68
N GLY A 155 -1.74 -3.50 15.46
CA GLY A 155 -2.11 -4.53 14.50
C GLY A 155 -1.51 -4.37 13.11
N ALA A 156 -0.45 -3.59 12.96
CA ALA A 156 0.36 -3.61 11.75
C ALA A 156 0.97 -5.00 11.52
N ASP A 157 1.17 -5.38 10.25
CA ASP A 157 1.86 -6.61 9.86
C ASP A 157 3.32 -6.34 9.51
N GLY A 158 3.71 -5.08 9.38
CA GLY A 158 5.04 -4.56 9.18
C GLY A 158 5.05 -3.04 9.27
N ILE A 159 6.22 -2.45 9.15
CA ILE A 159 6.38 -1.00 9.01
C ILE A 159 6.98 -0.65 7.64
N MET A 160 6.63 0.54 7.13
CA MET A 160 7.31 1.20 6.02
C MET A 160 8.01 2.43 6.56
N CYS A 161 9.28 2.64 6.22
CA CYS A 161 10.04 3.76 6.74
C CYS A 161 11.07 4.30 5.74
N GLN A 162 11.44 5.55 5.94
CA GLN A 162 12.48 6.26 5.17
C GLN A 162 13.81 6.34 5.95
N TRP A 163 13.98 5.47 6.93
CA TRP A 163 15.11 5.45 7.84
C TRP A 163 16.40 4.98 7.18
N SER A 164 17.52 5.26 7.84
CA SER A 164 18.81 4.70 7.42
C SER A 164 18.81 3.17 7.56
N PRO A 165 19.64 2.45 6.77
CA PRO A 165 19.80 1.00 6.93
C PRO A 165 20.12 0.56 8.37
N LYS A 166 20.80 1.38 9.16
CA LYS A 166 21.10 1.12 10.57
C LYS A 166 19.84 0.99 11.43
N PHE A 167 18.86 1.89 11.25
CA PHE A 167 17.59 1.83 11.99
C PHE A 167 16.69 0.70 11.46
N VAL A 168 16.76 0.44 10.15
CA VAL A 168 16.08 -0.71 9.54
C VAL A 168 16.60 -2.01 10.14
N ALA A 169 17.93 -2.17 10.26
CA ALA A 169 18.54 -3.36 10.85
C ALA A 169 18.09 -3.56 12.31
N ALA A 170 18.12 -2.51 13.13
CA ALA A 170 17.67 -2.60 14.52
C ALA A 170 16.20 -3.07 14.64
N ALA A 171 15.30 -2.55 13.82
CA ALA A 171 13.91 -2.98 13.82
C ALA A 171 13.74 -4.42 13.28
N ALA A 172 14.48 -4.80 12.23
CA ALA A 172 14.45 -6.14 11.66
C ALA A 172 15.01 -7.19 12.63
N GLU A 173 16.12 -6.91 13.31
CA GLU A 173 16.69 -7.77 14.37
C GLU A 173 15.74 -7.93 15.56
N ALA A 174 14.94 -6.90 15.86
CA ALA A 174 13.88 -6.96 16.85
C ALA A 174 12.63 -7.75 16.39
N GLY A 175 12.66 -8.35 15.18
CA GLY A 175 11.61 -9.19 14.63
C GLY A 175 10.50 -8.44 13.89
N VAL A 176 10.63 -7.13 13.67
CA VAL A 176 9.64 -6.35 12.94
C VAL A 176 9.88 -6.47 11.43
N PRO A 177 8.86 -6.84 10.63
CA PRO A 177 8.97 -6.78 9.18
C PRO A 177 9.09 -5.33 8.69
N VAL A 178 10.21 -4.98 8.04
CA VAL A 178 10.48 -3.62 7.59
C VAL A 178 10.48 -3.53 6.08
N GLN A 179 9.74 -2.58 5.53
CA GLN A 179 9.84 -2.09 4.16
C GLN A 179 10.64 -0.78 4.16
N GLY A 180 11.76 -0.75 3.42
CA GLY A 180 12.57 0.44 3.26
C GLY A 180 12.07 1.34 2.12
N HIS A 181 12.82 2.42 1.83
CA HIS A 181 12.48 3.38 0.77
C HIS A 181 13.75 3.83 0.04
N ALA A 182 13.72 3.77 -1.29
CA ALA A 182 14.81 4.17 -2.17
C ALA A 182 14.29 4.99 -3.37
N GLY A 183 15.19 5.60 -4.13
CA GLY A 183 14.84 6.49 -5.22
C GLY A 183 14.61 7.93 -4.73
N LEU A 184 13.57 8.59 -5.20
CA LEU A 184 13.15 9.87 -4.65
C LEU A 184 12.49 9.63 -3.29
N VAL A 185 13.20 9.94 -2.23
CA VAL A 185 12.61 10.00 -0.88
C VAL A 185 12.17 11.45 -0.64
N PRO A 186 10.86 11.79 -0.63
CA PRO A 186 10.41 13.19 -0.65
C PRO A 186 10.98 14.03 0.48
N ARG A 187 11.08 13.48 1.69
CA ARG A 187 11.65 14.17 2.86
C ARG A 187 13.17 14.40 2.78
N LYS A 188 13.84 13.74 1.83
CA LYS A 188 15.27 13.91 1.53
C LYS A 188 15.49 14.70 0.22
N SER A 189 14.47 15.33 -0.33
CA SER A 189 14.51 16.00 -1.64
C SER A 189 15.54 17.13 -1.73
N THR A 190 15.90 17.77 -0.62
CA THR A 190 16.99 18.77 -0.57
C THR A 190 18.33 18.19 -1.01
N TRP A 191 18.59 16.91 -0.76
CA TRP A 191 19.80 16.22 -1.20
C TRP A 191 19.81 15.90 -2.69
N THR A 192 18.63 15.81 -3.32
CA THR A 192 18.47 15.45 -4.73
C THR A 192 18.22 16.66 -5.63
N GLY A 193 18.27 17.89 -5.06
CA GLY A 193 17.99 19.13 -5.81
C GLY A 193 16.51 19.38 -6.05
N GLY A 194 15.64 18.91 -5.14
CA GLY A 194 14.17 19.09 -5.15
C GLY A 194 13.41 17.82 -5.48
N LEU A 195 12.08 17.96 -5.61
CA LEU A 195 11.17 16.87 -5.99
C LEU A 195 11.29 16.61 -7.50
N ARG A 196 12.17 15.71 -7.88
CA ARG A 196 12.44 15.34 -9.28
C ARG A 196 12.66 13.83 -9.43
N ALA A 197 12.52 13.33 -10.65
CA ALA A 197 12.94 11.97 -10.94
C ALA A 197 14.46 11.85 -10.79
N VAL A 198 14.91 10.84 -10.06
CA VAL A 198 16.31 10.48 -9.79
C VAL A 198 16.69 9.18 -10.52
N GLY A 199 17.99 8.87 -10.60
CA GLY A 199 18.45 7.66 -11.31
C GLY A 199 18.57 7.81 -12.80
N LYS A 200 18.66 9.05 -13.32
CA LYS A 200 18.80 9.34 -14.75
C LYS A 200 20.25 9.29 -15.23
N THR A 201 21.21 9.42 -14.34
CA THR A 201 22.63 9.24 -14.61
C THR A 201 23.12 7.91 -14.09
N ILE A 202 24.26 7.44 -14.57
CA ILE A 202 24.89 6.18 -14.10
C ILE A 202 25.19 6.29 -12.60
N ASP A 203 25.71 7.42 -12.14
CA ASP A 203 26.05 7.61 -10.73
C ASP A 203 24.82 7.57 -9.83
N GLU A 204 23.74 8.25 -10.22
CA GLU A 204 22.47 8.19 -9.49
C GLU A 204 21.88 6.77 -9.50
N ALA A 205 21.92 6.07 -10.64
CA ALA A 205 21.41 4.71 -10.75
C ALA A 205 22.18 3.73 -9.84
N LEU A 206 23.52 3.83 -9.84
CA LEU A 206 24.38 3.02 -8.96
C LEU A 206 24.17 3.37 -7.49
N TRP A 207 23.97 4.64 -7.17
CA TRP A 207 23.66 5.06 -5.80
C TRP A 207 22.34 4.43 -5.31
N ILE A 208 21.26 4.51 -6.13
CA ILE A 208 19.95 3.92 -5.78
C ILE A 208 20.09 2.40 -5.62
N TYR A 209 20.78 1.73 -6.54
CA TYR A 209 21.02 0.30 -6.45
C TYR A 209 21.75 -0.09 -5.15
N ARG A 210 22.79 0.65 -4.78
CA ARG A 210 23.53 0.42 -3.52
C ARG A 210 22.64 0.65 -2.30
N GLU A 211 21.78 1.66 -2.30
CA GLU A 211 20.83 1.88 -1.19
C GLU A 211 19.84 0.70 -1.06
N VAL A 212 19.33 0.17 -2.17
CA VAL A 212 18.48 -1.04 -2.14
C VAL A 212 19.24 -2.22 -1.55
N LYS A 213 20.51 -2.43 -1.95
CA LYS A 213 21.33 -3.51 -1.40
C LYS A 213 21.62 -3.35 0.09
N ARG A 214 21.87 -2.14 0.56
CA ARG A 214 22.07 -1.84 1.99
C ARG A 214 20.79 -2.09 2.81
N LEU A 215 19.60 -1.81 2.25
CA LEU A 215 18.33 -2.15 2.89
C LEU A 215 18.10 -3.67 2.91
N GLU A 216 18.50 -4.38 1.87
CA GLU A 216 18.45 -5.85 1.83
C GLU A 216 19.37 -6.46 2.91
N GLU A 217 20.61 -5.99 3.01
CA GLU A 217 21.57 -6.38 4.03
C GLU A 217 21.09 -6.05 5.45
N ALA A 218 20.35 -4.96 5.61
CA ALA A 218 19.70 -4.58 6.86
C ALA A 218 18.49 -5.44 7.26
N GLY A 219 18.12 -6.46 6.46
CA GLY A 219 17.04 -7.38 6.79
C GLY A 219 15.64 -6.91 6.40
N ALA A 220 15.50 -5.87 5.58
CA ALA A 220 14.21 -5.49 5.03
C ALA A 220 13.57 -6.65 4.25
N TRP A 221 12.25 -6.72 4.18
CA TRP A 221 11.55 -7.69 3.34
C TRP A 221 11.13 -7.10 1.99
N ALA A 222 10.99 -5.78 1.92
CA ALA A 222 10.58 -5.04 0.73
C ALA A 222 11.22 -3.65 0.72
N VAL A 223 11.18 -3.01 -0.44
CA VAL A 223 11.61 -1.63 -0.62
C VAL A 223 10.63 -0.89 -1.52
N GLU A 224 10.15 0.27 -1.07
CA GLU A 224 9.49 1.22 -1.95
C GLU A 224 10.52 1.90 -2.85
N VAL A 225 10.25 1.93 -4.16
CA VAL A 225 11.11 2.58 -5.13
C VAL A 225 10.31 3.67 -5.83
N GLU A 226 10.67 4.93 -5.55
CA GLU A 226 9.88 6.07 -5.95
C GLU A 226 10.58 6.90 -7.03
N VAL A 227 9.83 7.22 -8.09
CA VAL A 227 10.15 8.19 -9.15
C VAL A 227 11.56 8.00 -9.74
N ILE A 228 11.83 6.80 -10.26
CA ILE A 228 13.04 6.45 -11.02
C ILE A 228 12.68 6.00 -12.44
N PRO A 229 13.63 5.95 -13.39
CA PRO A 229 13.38 5.36 -14.71
C PRO A 229 12.92 3.91 -14.64
N ALA A 230 11.90 3.54 -15.43
CA ALA A 230 11.33 2.18 -15.44
C ALA A 230 12.35 1.08 -15.76
N ALA A 231 13.29 1.36 -16.65
CA ALA A 231 14.37 0.41 -16.98
C ALA A 231 15.28 0.15 -15.77
N LEU A 232 15.56 1.18 -14.96
CA LEU A 232 16.37 1.03 -13.75
C LEU A 232 15.63 0.20 -12.70
N LEU A 233 14.32 0.45 -12.49
CA LEU A 233 13.50 -0.38 -11.60
C LEU A 233 13.53 -1.84 -12.00
N ALA A 234 13.31 -2.15 -13.29
CA ALA A 234 13.30 -3.52 -13.79
C ALA A 234 14.63 -4.24 -13.52
N GLU A 235 15.75 -3.54 -13.65
CA GLU A 235 17.08 -4.10 -13.36
C GLU A 235 17.34 -4.27 -11.86
N ILE A 236 16.87 -3.34 -11.02
CA ILE A 236 16.94 -3.48 -9.56
C ILE A 236 16.11 -4.68 -9.11
N THR A 237 14.86 -4.80 -9.59
CA THR A 237 13.94 -5.88 -9.22
C THR A 237 14.53 -7.26 -9.46
N LYS A 238 15.28 -7.44 -10.57
CA LYS A 238 15.96 -8.70 -10.90
C LYS A 238 17.15 -9.02 -9.98
N ARG A 239 17.77 -8.00 -9.37
CA ARG A 239 19.05 -8.13 -8.65
C ARG A 239 18.93 -8.01 -7.14
N THR A 240 17.73 -7.93 -6.61
CA THR A 240 17.45 -7.91 -5.17
C THR A 240 16.49 -9.03 -4.79
N SER A 241 16.62 -9.57 -3.58
CA SER A 241 15.64 -10.48 -2.98
C SER A 241 14.44 -9.75 -2.38
N LEU A 242 14.54 -8.42 -2.21
CA LEU A 242 13.44 -7.60 -1.71
C LEU A 242 12.30 -7.55 -2.72
N LEU A 243 11.07 -7.51 -2.23
CA LEU A 243 9.95 -7.09 -3.08
C LEU A 243 10.07 -5.58 -3.35
N THR A 244 10.02 -5.20 -4.62
CA THR A 244 10.08 -3.79 -5.03
C THR A 244 8.65 -3.25 -5.19
N SER A 245 8.28 -2.28 -4.34
CA SER A 245 7.00 -1.56 -4.42
C SER A 245 7.22 -0.28 -5.22
N SER A 246 6.61 -0.20 -6.40
CA SER A 246 6.82 0.88 -7.38
C SER A 246 5.78 1.97 -7.24
N ILE A 247 6.25 3.21 -7.07
CA ILE A 247 5.44 4.41 -7.25
C ILE A 247 6.17 5.40 -8.17
N GLY A 248 5.56 5.74 -9.31
CA GLY A 248 6.19 6.61 -10.31
C GLY A 248 7.46 6.06 -10.94
N ALA A 249 7.71 4.74 -10.84
CA ALA A 249 8.88 4.08 -11.38
C ALA A 249 8.56 3.05 -12.48
N GLY A 250 7.31 3.01 -12.95
CA GLY A 250 6.86 2.10 -14.00
C GLY A 250 6.43 0.72 -13.50
N GLY A 251 6.06 -0.17 -14.42
CA GLY A 251 5.46 -1.48 -14.14
C GLY A 251 6.44 -2.61 -13.83
N GLY A 252 7.74 -2.33 -13.72
CA GLY A 252 8.79 -3.35 -13.55
C GLY A 252 9.04 -3.83 -12.12
N GLY A 253 8.23 -3.37 -11.15
CA GLY A 253 8.30 -3.79 -9.75
C GLY A 253 7.40 -4.99 -9.44
N ASP A 254 7.59 -5.58 -8.27
CA ASP A 254 6.79 -6.69 -7.77
C ASP A 254 5.42 -6.23 -7.24
N ILE A 255 5.33 -4.98 -6.79
CA ILE A 255 4.14 -4.34 -6.24
C ILE A 255 3.93 -3.01 -6.98
N GLN A 256 2.68 -2.72 -7.38
CA GLN A 256 2.26 -1.42 -7.88
C GLN A 256 1.54 -0.66 -6.77
N PHE A 257 2.12 0.43 -6.35
CA PHE A 257 1.61 1.27 -5.28
C PHE A 257 1.05 2.57 -5.81
N LEU A 258 -0.18 2.91 -5.41
CA LEU A 258 -0.83 4.20 -5.67
C LEU A 258 -1.62 4.64 -4.44
N PHE A 259 -1.67 5.95 -4.20
CA PHE A 259 -2.52 6.51 -3.16
C PHE A 259 -4.01 6.37 -3.52
N ALA A 260 -4.86 6.06 -2.53
CA ALA A 260 -6.30 5.97 -2.74
C ALA A 260 -6.89 7.29 -3.24
N GLU A 261 -6.46 8.43 -2.71
CA GLU A 261 -6.92 9.74 -3.15
C GLU A 261 -6.66 10.02 -4.64
N ASP A 262 -5.54 9.53 -5.18
CA ASP A 262 -5.19 9.68 -6.59
C ASP A 262 -6.06 8.80 -7.49
N ILE A 263 -6.19 7.51 -7.16
CA ILE A 263 -6.95 6.56 -7.98
C ILE A 263 -8.45 6.84 -7.98
N LEU A 264 -8.96 7.38 -6.88
CA LEU A 264 -10.36 7.79 -6.72
C LEU A 264 -10.60 9.20 -7.29
N GLY A 265 -9.55 10.01 -7.42
CA GLY A 265 -9.68 11.42 -7.81
C GLY A 265 -10.37 12.25 -6.74
N ASN A 266 -9.98 12.06 -5.48
CA ASN A 266 -10.58 12.76 -4.34
C ASN A 266 -10.22 14.23 -4.28
N ASN A 267 -9.08 14.61 -4.89
CA ASN A 267 -8.52 15.96 -4.89
C ASN A 267 -8.77 16.67 -6.23
N GLY A 268 -8.76 18.01 -6.19
CA GLY A 268 -8.68 18.83 -7.39
C GLY A 268 -7.27 18.81 -8.02
N PRO A 269 -7.13 19.30 -9.29
CA PRO A 269 -5.83 19.38 -9.96
C PRO A 269 -4.86 20.29 -9.17
N PRO A 270 -3.51 20.10 -9.36
CA PRO A 270 -2.88 19.19 -10.31
C PRO A 270 -2.82 17.74 -9.83
N TYR A 271 -2.93 16.81 -10.79
CA TYR A 271 -2.84 15.37 -10.49
C TYR A 271 -1.41 14.84 -10.69
N PRO A 272 -0.95 13.85 -9.88
CA PRO A 272 0.34 13.22 -10.09
C PRO A 272 0.39 12.51 -11.45
N ARG A 273 1.44 12.75 -12.24
CA ARG A 273 1.58 12.18 -13.60
C ARG A 273 1.70 10.66 -13.61
N HIS A 274 2.15 10.08 -12.51
CA HIS A 274 2.35 8.64 -12.38
C HIS A 274 1.10 7.90 -11.91
N SER A 275 0.08 8.61 -11.45
CA SER A 275 -1.15 8.02 -10.95
C SER A 275 -2.22 7.96 -12.03
N LYS A 276 -2.87 6.80 -12.15
CA LYS A 276 -4.07 6.64 -12.96
C LYS A 276 -5.29 6.96 -12.13
N GLN A 277 -5.99 8.03 -12.50
CA GLN A 277 -7.29 8.35 -11.95
C GLN A 277 -8.36 7.48 -12.60
N TYR A 278 -9.05 6.64 -11.84
CA TYR A 278 -10.11 5.77 -12.34
C TYR A 278 -11.49 6.44 -12.33
N ARG A 279 -11.71 7.37 -11.39
CA ARG A 279 -12.91 8.22 -11.28
C ARG A 279 -12.48 9.60 -10.80
N ASN A 280 -13.37 10.57 -10.94
CA ASN A 280 -13.17 11.92 -10.42
C ASN A 280 -14.20 12.22 -9.33
N MET A 281 -13.92 11.73 -8.12
CA MET A 281 -14.83 11.91 -6.98
C MET A 281 -14.92 13.37 -6.53
N PHE A 282 -13.87 14.16 -6.75
CA PHE A 282 -13.88 15.60 -6.48
C PHE A 282 -14.95 16.31 -7.31
N LYS A 283 -14.93 16.06 -8.63
CA LYS A 283 -15.92 16.65 -9.54
C LYS A 283 -17.33 16.12 -9.26
N LEU A 284 -17.47 14.82 -9.05
CA LEU A 284 -18.77 14.20 -8.74
C LEU A 284 -19.41 14.81 -7.49
N ARG A 285 -18.64 15.03 -6.42
CA ARG A 285 -19.12 15.69 -5.21
C ARG A 285 -19.60 17.12 -5.48
N GLN A 286 -18.91 17.88 -6.34
CA GLN A 286 -19.32 19.23 -6.72
C GLN A 286 -20.64 19.21 -7.53
N GLU A 287 -20.77 18.29 -8.50
CA GLU A 287 -21.96 18.13 -9.31
C GLU A 287 -23.18 17.79 -8.45
N MET A 288 -23.06 16.82 -7.56
CA MET A 288 -24.14 16.45 -6.62
C MET A 288 -24.58 17.60 -5.73
N GLN A 289 -23.65 18.44 -5.25
CA GLN A 289 -24.01 19.62 -4.44
C GLN A 289 -24.69 20.71 -5.30
N ALA A 290 -24.23 20.88 -6.54
CA ALA A 290 -24.86 21.82 -7.47
C ALA A 290 -26.29 21.40 -7.83
N GLU A 291 -26.51 20.11 -8.12
CA GLU A 291 -27.83 19.55 -8.36
C GLU A 291 -28.79 19.76 -7.18
N ARG A 292 -28.27 19.55 -5.95
CA ARG A 292 -29.06 19.81 -4.74
C ARG A 292 -29.49 21.29 -4.64
N ILE A 293 -28.55 22.21 -4.91
CA ILE A 293 -28.84 23.65 -4.85
C ILE A 293 -29.86 24.05 -5.93
N ALA A 294 -29.73 23.50 -7.12
CA ALA A 294 -30.66 23.80 -8.23
C ALA A 294 -32.07 23.22 -8.02
N GLY A 295 -32.22 22.25 -7.10
CA GLY A 295 -33.52 21.64 -6.77
C GLY A 295 -34.33 22.40 -5.71
N PHE A 296 -33.81 23.51 -5.21
CA PHE A 296 -34.50 24.43 -4.30
C PHE A 296 -34.86 25.73 -5.00
#